data_a673c7f3e326f615fba54966a49ac225
#
_entry.id   a673c7f3e326f615fba54966a49ac225
#
_cell.length_a   1.000
_cell.length_b   1.000
_cell.length_c   1.000
_cell.angle_alpha   90.00
_cell.angle_beta   90.00
_cell.angle_gamma   90.00
#
_symmetry.space_group_name_H-M   'P 1'
#
loop_
_entity.id
_entity.type
_entity.pdbx_description
1 polymer ?
#
loop_
_entity_poly.entity_id
_entity_poly.type
_entity_poly.pdbx_seq_one_letter_code
_entity_poly.pdbx_strand_id
1 'polypeptide(L)'
;MQGIAMSLRKDNWRAQLNSDFDAIIHLAGKAHDTKNTSAADEYFKVNTELTKDLFDIFLKSNARDFIYFSSVKATADTVTGILTEENNSQPATPYGQSKLKAEQYILAQSLPSGKRVFVIRPCMIHGPGNKGNLNLLYKFVARGIPYPLAAFENKRSFLSVENLCFAVKEILQRAEIPGGIYNLADDEALSTNEVVTCIAASLNKKPNLWRIPQGLLKTAAKIGDAIKLPLNSERLKKLTENYVVSNAKIKAVLGISSFPVSARDGLTKTIKSFSAQ
;
A
#
# COMPACT_ATOMS: atom_id res chain seq x y z
N MET A 1 5.10 3.29 -24.41
CA MET A 1 4.54 4.37 -23.56
C MET A 1 5.66 5.28 -23.14
N GLN A 2 5.50 6.58 -23.35
CA GLN A 2 6.40 7.61 -22.82
C GLN A 2 5.74 8.27 -21.61
N GLY A 3 6.44 8.36 -20.50
CA GLY A 3 5.92 8.95 -19.26
C GLY A 3 6.62 10.26 -18.95
N ILE A 4 5.86 11.26 -18.53
CA ILE A 4 6.36 12.53 -18.01
C ILE A 4 6.07 12.57 -16.51
N ALA A 5 7.11 12.59 -15.68
CA ALA A 5 6.97 12.71 -14.23
C ALA A 5 6.88 14.19 -13.84
N MET A 6 5.84 14.52 -13.06
CA MET A 6 5.59 15.88 -12.62
C MET A 6 5.41 15.94 -11.10
N SER A 7 5.97 16.98 -10.47
CA SER A 7 5.78 17.22 -9.04
C SER A 7 4.63 18.20 -8.82
N LEU A 8 3.60 17.77 -8.12
CA LEU A 8 2.46 18.60 -7.74
C LEU A 8 2.76 19.54 -6.53
N ARG A 9 4.01 19.56 -6.04
CA ARG A 9 4.45 20.48 -4.97
C ARG A 9 4.85 21.86 -5.47
N LYS A 10 5.00 22.03 -6.78
CA LYS A 10 5.35 23.32 -7.41
C LYS A 10 4.06 24.07 -7.74
N ASP A 11 4.02 25.37 -7.50
CA ASP A 11 2.81 26.19 -7.70
C ASP A 11 2.31 26.22 -9.15
N ASN A 12 3.20 26.00 -10.12
CA ASN A 12 2.89 26.06 -11.55
C ASN A 12 2.52 24.69 -12.18
N TRP A 13 2.27 23.65 -11.39
CA TRP A 13 1.97 22.31 -11.92
C TRP A 13 0.72 22.28 -12.83
N ARG A 14 -0.27 23.13 -12.53
CA ARG A 14 -1.50 23.23 -13.36
C ARG A 14 -1.22 23.67 -14.79
N ALA A 15 -0.29 24.60 -14.97
CA ALA A 15 0.12 25.09 -16.30
C ALA A 15 0.87 24.03 -17.11
N GLN A 16 1.52 23.07 -16.45
CA GLN A 16 2.25 21.98 -17.11
C GLN A 16 1.33 20.85 -17.61
N LEU A 17 0.07 20.82 -17.18
CA LEU A 17 -0.94 19.85 -17.63
C LEU A 17 -1.65 20.25 -18.94
N ASN A 18 -1.18 21.27 -19.65
CA ASN A 18 -1.74 21.72 -20.93
C ASN A 18 -1.30 20.85 -22.13
N SER A 19 -0.68 19.70 -21.90
CA SER A 19 -0.22 18.78 -22.94
C SER A 19 -1.26 17.71 -23.22
N ASP A 20 -1.28 17.17 -24.44
CA ASP A 20 -2.08 15.99 -24.79
C ASP A 20 -1.51 14.76 -24.13
N PHE A 21 -2.20 14.28 -23.12
CA PHE A 21 -1.88 13.04 -22.43
C PHE A 21 -2.95 11.99 -22.71
N ASP A 22 -2.55 10.74 -22.91
CA ASP A 22 -3.49 9.62 -22.98
C ASP A 22 -4.03 9.24 -21.60
N ALA A 23 -3.23 9.45 -20.55
CA ALA A 23 -3.58 9.08 -19.19
C ALA A 23 -2.91 9.96 -18.12
N ILE A 24 -3.57 10.12 -16.99
CA ILE A 24 -3.01 10.72 -15.79
C ILE A 24 -2.92 9.66 -14.70
N ILE A 25 -1.70 9.42 -14.21
CA ILE A 25 -1.45 8.51 -13.06
C ILE A 25 -1.14 9.37 -11.84
N HIS A 26 -2.08 9.44 -10.91
CA HIS A 26 -1.98 10.25 -9.71
C HIS A 26 -1.37 9.47 -8.55
N LEU A 27 -0.05 9.59 -8.38
CA LEU A 27 0.74 8.95 -7.31
C LEU A 27 0.95 9.87 -6.11
N ALA A 28 0.73 11.18 -6.26
CA ALA A 28 0.99 12.12 -5.19
C ALA A 28 0.08 11.86 -3.99
N GLY A 29 0.66 11.87 -2.82
CA GLY A 29 -0.07 11.67 -1.58
C GLY A 29 0.85 11.73 -0.36
N LYS A 30 0.26 12.04 0.79
CA LYS A 30 0.92 11.97 2.10
C LYS A 30 0.51 10.64 2.74
N ALA A 31 1.44 9.69 2.86
CA ALA A 31 1.16 8.33 3.33
C ALA A 31 1.74 8.01 4.73
N HIS A 32 2.92 8.55 5.07
CA HIS A 32 3.64 8.16 6.27
C HIS A 32 4.01 9.38 7.11
N ASP A 33 3.42 9.44 8.28
CA ASP A 33 3.95 10.20 9.40
C ASP A 33 4.33 9.22 10.52
N THR A 34 5.54 8.66 10.42
CA THR A 34 6.06 7.73 11.43
C THR A 34 6.23 8.38 12.80
N LYS A 35 6.20 9.70 12.85
CA LYS A 35 6.34 10.49 14.08
C LYS A 35 5.01 11.01 14.61
N ASN A 36 3.90 10.79 13.88
CA ASN A 36 2.55 11.28 14.25
C ASN A 36 2.50 12.79 14.49
N THR A 37 3.33 13.56 13.78
CA THR A 37 3.51 15.00 13.95
C THR A 37 2.68 15.83 12.98
N SER A 38 2.11 15.20 11.95
CA SER A 38 1.29 15.91 10.98
C SER A 38 -0.12 16.12 11.50
N ALA A 39 -0.60 17.36 11.42
CA ALA A 39 -2.00 17.67 11.66
C ALA A 39 -2.90 16.88 10.67
N ALA A 40 -4.08 16.46 11.13
CA ALA A 40 -5.05 15.74 10.30
C ALA A 40 -5.36 16.51 9.01
N ASP A 41 -5.45 17.82 9.08
CA ASP A 41 -5.75 18.70 7.94
C ASP A 41 -4.74 18.59 6.78
N GLU A 42 -3.47 18.31 7.08
CA GLU A 42 -2.47 18.12 6.02
C GLU A 42 -2.75 16.89 5.15
N TYR A 43 -3.31 15.83 5.74
CA TYR A 43 -3.73 14.67 4.96
C TYR A 43 -4.86 15.02 4.01
N PHE A 44 -5.86 15.76 4.47
CA PHE A 44 -6.98 16.19 3.63
C PHE A 44 -6.52 17.16 2.55
N LYS A 45 -5.66 18.13 2.88
CA LYS A 45 -5.12 19.07 1.89
C LYS A 45 -4.37 18.36 0.76
N VAL A 46 -3.51 17.39 1.10
CA VAL A 46 -2.66 16.71 0.11
C VAL A 46 -3.40 15.55 -0.58
N ASN A 47 -4.13 14.72 0.17
CA ASN A 47 -4.75 13.52 -0.39
C ASN A 47 -6.13 13.77 -0.98
N THR A 48 -6.87 14.78 -0.46
CA THR A 48 -8.23 15.05 -0.91
C THR A 48 -8.28 16.25 -1.85
N GLU A 49 -7.89 17.44 -1.37
CA GLU A 49 -8.12 18.67 -2.16
C GLU A 49 -7.24 18.71 -3.42
N LEU A 50 -5.97 18.34 -3.32
CA LEU A 50 -5.10 18.24 -4.49
C LEU A 50 -5.61 17.19 -5.50
N THR A 51 -6.19 16.07 -5.02
CA THR A 51 -6.78 15.06 -5.90
C THR A 51 -8.02 15.59 -6.62
N LYS A 52 -8.88 16.35 -5.94
CA LYS A 52 -10.04 17.00 -6.58
C LYS A 52 -9.60 17.94 -7.69
N ASP A 53 -8.66 18.84 -7.38
CA ASP A 53 -8.12 19.78 -8.37
C ASP A 53 -7.58 19.07 -9.62
N LEU A 54 -6.80 18.02 -9.41
CA LEU A 54 -6.22 17.25 -10.53
C LEU A 54 -7.30 16.50 -11.32
N PHE A 55 -8.30 15.96 -10.62
CA PHE A 55 -9.40 15.25 -11.25
C PHE A 55 -10.30 16.19 -12.08
N ASP A 56 -10.55 17.40 -11.59
CA ASP A 56 -11.33 18.43 -12.33
C ASP A 56 -10.61 18.86 -13.63
N ILE A 57 -9.27 18.87 -13.61
CA ILE A 57 -8.47 19.09 -14.82
C ILE A 57 -8.60 17.90 -15.77
N PHE A 58 -8.52 16.66 -15.24
CA PHE A 58 -8.73 15.45 -16.04
C PHE A 58 -10.07 15.46 -16.75
N LEU A 59 -11.16 15.83 -16.07
CA LEU A 59 -12.49 15.87 -16.68
C LEU A 59 -12.56 16.80 -17.92
N LYS A 60 -11.77 17.87 -17.92
CA LYS A 60 -11.69 18.88 -19.01
C LYS A 60 -10.60 18.59 -20.05
N SER A 61 -9.70 17.65 -19.78
CA SER A 61 -8.57 17.31 -20.66
C SER A 61 -8.97 16.30 -21.75
N ASN A 62 -8.07 16.02 -22.70
CA ASN A 62 -8.22 14.95 -23.67
C ASN A 62 -7.80 13.56 -23.13
N ALA A 63 -7.27 13.47 -21.92
CA ALA A 63 -6.87 12.21 -21.34
C ALA A 63 -8.05 11.25 -21.23
N ARG A 64 -7.82 10.00 -21.67
CA ARG A 64 -8.82 8.93 -21.58
C ARG A 64 -8.89 8.33 -20.19
N ASP A 65 -7.74 8.11 -19.55
CA ASP A 65 -7.64 7.34 -18.32
C ASP A 65 -7.15 8.20 -17.16
N PHE A 66 -7.82 8.04 -16.00
CA PHE A 66 -7.36 8.56 -14.72
C PHE A 66 -7.13 7.42 -13.76
N ILE A 67 -5.88 7.20 -13.34
CA ILE A 67 -5.51 6.17 -12.38
C ILE A 67 -5.16 6.85 -11.06
N TYR A 68 -6.04 6.72 -10.08
CA TYR A 68 -5.84 7.26 -8.74
C TYR A 68 -5.27 6.20 -7.79
N PHE A 69 -4.11 6.47 -7.21
CA PHE A 69 -3.51 5.64 -6.17
C PHE A 69 -4.08 5.99 -4.81
N SER A 70 -5.10 5.24 -4.42
CA SER A 70 -5.66 5.25 -3.08
C SER A 70 -4.87 4.33 -2.14
N SER A 71 -5.52 3.58 -1.30
CA SER A 71 -4.95 2.60 -0.38
C SER A 71 -6.04 1.67 0.13
N VAL A 72 -5.71 0.43 0.45
CA VAL A 72 -6.60 -0.45 1.22
C VAL A 72 -7.00 0.16 2.57
N LYS A 73 -6.21 1.09 3.10
CA LYS A 73 -6.53 1.85 4.33
C LYS A 73 -7.69 2.83 4.15
N ALA A 74 -8.09 3.17 2.91
CA ALA A 74 -9.33 3.89 2.64
C ALA A 74 -10.57 3.05 2.99
N THR A 75 -10.44 1.72 3.01
CA THR A 75 -11.53 0.82 3.41
C THR A 75 -11.53 0.55 4.91
N ALA A 76 -10.39 0.08 5.46
CA ALA A 76 -10.32 -0.30 6.87
C ALA A 76 -8.88 -0.23 7.42
N ASP A 77 -8.74 0.14 8.68
CA ASP A 77 -7.44 0.10 9.38
C ASP A 77 -7.11 -1.30 9.89
N THR A 78 -8.11 -2.11 10.19
CA THR A 78 -8.00 -3.51 10.61
C THR A 78 -8.97 -4.36 9.81
N VAL A 79 -8.60 -5.63 9.55
CA VAL A 79 -9.39 -6.54 8.73
C VAL A 79 -9.68 -7.82 9.48
N THR A 80 -10.94 -8.23 9.49
CA THR A 80 -11.37 -9.57 9.91
C THR A 80 -11.64 -10.39 8.64
N GLY A 81 -10.88 -11.47 8.45
CA GLY A 81 -10.96 -12.25 7.21
C GLY A 81 -10.15 -11.64 6.07
N ILE A 82 -10.74 -11.57 4.88
CA ILE A 82 -10.12 -11.07 3.66
C ILE A 82 -10.81 -9.78 3.23
N LEU A 83 -10.04 -8.73 3.01
CA LEU A 83 -10.55 -7.45 2.52
C LEU A 83 -10.81 -7.53 1.01
N THR A 84 -12.05 -7.24 0.62
CA THR A 84 -12.50 -7.11 -0.77
C THR A 84 -12.93 -5.68 -1.07
N GLU A 85 -13.24 -5.38 -2.33
CA GLU A 85 -13.78 -4.08 -2.74
C GLU A 85 -15.20 -3.83 -2.24
N GLU A 86 -15.95 -4.89 -1.87
CA GLU A 86 -17.31 -4.82 -1.36
C GLU A 86 -17.41 -4.51 0.13
N ASN A 87 -16.28 -4.54 0.85
CA ASN A 87 -16.29 -4.17 2.26
C ASN A 87 -16.67 -2.69 2.44
N ASN A 88 -17.57 -2.42 3.38
CA ASN A 88 -17.94 -1.05 3.74
C ASN A 88 -16.71 -0.27 4.23
N SER A 89 -16.46 0.88 3.61
CA SER A 89 -15.32 1.72 3.94
C SER A 89 -15.58 2.53 5.20
N GLN A 90 -14.84 2.23 6.27
CA GLN A 90 -14.93 2.91 7.58
C GLN A 90 -13.52 3.12 8.18
N PRO A 91 -12.65 3.90 7.54
CA PRO A 91 -11.31 4.17 8.07
C PRO A 91 -11.39 5.07 9.30
N ALA A 92 -10.61 4.74 10.33
CA ALA A 92 -10.50 5.53 11.56
C ALA A 92 -9.35 6.55 11.49
N THR A 93 -8.31 6.26 10.69
CA THR A 93 -7.13 7.14 10.60
C THR A 93 -7.36 8.32 9.66
N PRO A 94 -6.79 9.52 9.94
CA PRO A 94 -6.87 10.67 9.02
C PRO A 94 -6.35 10.35 7.61
N TYR A 95 -5.33 9.51 7.51
CA TYR A 95 -4.84 9.03 6.21
C TYR A 95 -5.92 8.26 5.44
N GLY A 96 -6.49 7.22 6.05
CA GLY A 96 -7.55 6.42 5.42
C GLY A 96 -8.75 7.27 5.04
N GLN A 97 -9.21 8.14 5.97
CA GLN A 97 -10.32 9.06 5.74
C GLN A 97 -10.07 10.05 4.59
N SER A 98 -8.87 10.61 4.50
CA SER A 98 -8.51 11.52 3.41
C SER A 98 -8.48 10.83 2.03
N LYS A 99 -8.01 9.58 1.98
CA LYS A 99 -8.03 8.76 0.76
C LYS A 99 -9.46 8.40 0.36
N LEU A 100 -10.29 7.95 1.31
CA LEU A 100 -11.70 7.64 1.06
C LEU A 100 -12.46 8.86 0.56
N LYS A 101 -12.24 10.04 1.14
CA LYS A 101 -12.93 11.27 0.72
C LYS A 101 -12.57 11.66 -0.72
N ALA A 102 -11.33 11.42 -1.14
CA ALA A 102 -10.92 11.61 -2.53
C ALA A 102 -11.61 10.60 -3.47
N GLU A 103 -11.68 9.31 -3.09
CA GLU A 103 -12.41 8.29 -3.86
C GLU A 103 -13.88 8.67 -4.03
N GLN A 104 -14.54 9.07 -2.95
CA GLN A 104 -15.95 9.49 -2.97
C GLN A 104 -16.17 10.66 -3.92
N TYR A 105 -15.26 11.64 -3.92
CA TYR A 105 -15.33 12.76 -4.86
C TYR A 105 -15.22 12.30 -6.31
N ILE A 106 -14.20 11.48 -6.61
CA ILE A 106 -13.96 10.95 -7.96
C ILE A 106 -15.17 10.15 -8.47
N LEU A 107 -15.70 9.25 -7.64
CA LEU A 107 -16.77 8.33 -8.02
C LEU A 107 -18.15 9.01 -8.12
N ALA A 108 -18.33 10.17 -7.49
CA ALA A 108 -19.56 10.96 -7.58
C ALA A 108 -19.67 11.77 -8.86
N GLN A 109 -18.59 11.92 -9.64
CA GLN A 109 -18.60 12.72 -10.87
C GLN A 109 -19.12 11.93 -12.06
N SER A 110 -19.91 12.60 -12.91
CA SER A 110 -20.28 12.06 -14.21
C SER A 110 -19.09 12.12 -15.17
N LEU A 111 -18.73 10.99 -15.74
CA LEU A 111 -17.60 10.90 -16.67
C LEU A 111 -18.06 11.25 -18.09
N PRO A 112 -17.35 12.12 -18.81
CA PRO A 112 -17.52 12.31 -20.26
C PRO A 112 -17.34 10.96 -21.00
N SER A 113 -18.02 10.83 -22.14
CA SER A 113 -17.90 9.65 -23.00
C SER A 113 -16.44 9.35 -23.35
N GLY A 114 -16.06 8.09 -23.29
CA GLY A 114 -14.71 7.62 -23.60
C GLY A 114 -13.68 7.76 -22.46
N LYS A 115 -14.03 8.42 -21.36
CA LYS A 115 -13.14 8.49 -20.18
C LYS A 115 -13.32 7.30 -19.24
N ARG A 116 -12.22 6.87 -18.62
CA ARG A 116 -12.20 5.79 -17.62
C ARG A 116 -11.48 6.25 -16.37
N VAL A 117 -11.94 5.77 -15.23
CA VAL A 117 -11.35 6.06 -13.92
C VAL A 117 -11.05 4.77 -13.20
N PHE A 118 -9.84 4.64 -12.69
CA PHE A 118 -9.38 3.51 -11.91
C PHE A 118 -8.94 3.99 -10.53
N VAL A 119 -9.63 3.55 -9.50
CA VAL A 119 -9.23 3.75 -8.11
C VAL A 119 -8.46 2.51 -7.67
N ILE A 120 -7.15 2.63 -7.62
CA ILE A 120 -6.29 1.53 -7.21
C ILE A 120 -6.07 1.62 -5.70
N ARG A 121 -6.40 0.57 -4.98
CA ARG A 121 -6.19 0.41 -3.54
C ARG A 121 -5.05 -0.59 -3.28
N PRO A 122 -3.79 -0.17 -3.34
CA PRO A 122 -2.68 -1.07 -3.04
C PRO A 122 -2.60 -1.37 -1.54
N CYS A 123 -2.18 -2.59 -1.20
CA CYS A 123 -1.71 -2.93 0.13
C CYS A 123 -0.28 -2.41 0.36
N MET A 124 0.53 -3.06 1.21
CA MET A 124 1.89 -2.62 1.50
C MET A 124 2.79 -2.81 0.27
N ILE A 125 3.05 -1.71 -0.47
CA ILE A 125 3.95 -1.71 -1.62
C ILE A 125 5.40 -1.86 -1.13
N HIS A 126 6.16 -2.70 -1.80
CA HIS A 126 7.61 -2.84 -1.61
C HIS A 126 8.34 -2.97 -2.95
N GLY A 127 9.63 -2.61 -2.93
CA GLY A 127 10.50 -2.67 -4.10
C GLY A 127 11.90 -2.16 -3.76
N PRO A 128 12.84 -2.17 -4.70
CA PRO A 128 14.17 -1.62 -4.50
C PRO A 128 14.12 -0.18 -3.97
N GLY A 129 14.94 0.10 -2.94
CA GLY A 129 14.95 1.42 -2.29
C GLY A 129 13.82 1.68 -1.30
N ASN A 130 13.03 0.67 -0.94
CA ASN A 130 11.96 0.82 0.05
C ASN A 130 12.46 1.40 1.38
N LYS A 131 11.74 2.40 1.89
CA LYS A 131 12.01 3.05 3.18
C LYS A 131 10.80 2.83 4.10
N GLY A 132 10.86 1.88 4.99
CA GLY A 132 9.73 1.63 5.87
C GLY A 132 9.94 0.46 6.80
N ASN A 133 8.84 -0.15 7.27
CA ASN A 133 8.86 -1.22 8.25
C ASN A 133 9.67 -2.45 7.78
N LEU A 134 9.67 -2.75 6.48
CA LEU A 134 10.45 -3.85 5.92
C LEU A 134 11.95 -3.60 6.07
N ASN A 135 12.42 -2.37 5.83
CA ASN A 135 13.82 -2.00 6.03
C ASN A 135 14.21 -2.03 7.52
N LEU A 136 13.31 -1.61 8.41
CA LEU A 136 13.54 -1.72 9.85
C LEU A 136 13.66 -3.19 10.29
N LEU A 137 12.80 -4.06 9.79
CA LEU A 137 12.86 -5.49 10.05
C LEU A 137 14.14 -6.11 9.48
N TYR A 138 14.56 -5.70 8.27
CA TYR A 138 15.83 -6.11 7.69
C TYR A 138 17.01 -5.76 8.61
N LYS A 139 17.11 -4.50 9.05
CA LYS A 139 18.17 -4.06 9.96
C LYS A 139 18.18 -4.82 11.29
N PHE A 140 16.99 -5.18 11.80
CA PHE A 140 16.83 -5.96 13.00
C PHE A 140 17.39 -7.39 12.83
N VAL A 141 17.01 -8.07 11.75
CA VAL A 141 17.49 -9.43 11.43
C VAL A 141 18.98 -9.44 11.08
N ALA A 142 19.46 -8.45 10.33
CA ALA A 142 20.86 -8.32 9.95
C ALA A 142 21.80 -8.23 11.16
N ARG A 143 21.34 -7.59 12.25
CA ARG A 143 22.07 -7.54 13.53
C ARG A 143 22.04 -8.84 14.33
N GLY A 144 21.35 -9.88 13.84
CA GLY A 144 21.23 -11.16 14.56
C GLY A 144 20.29 -11.13 15.76
N ILE A 145 19.51 -10.05 15.93
CA ILE A 145 18.58 -9.91 17.05
C ILE A 145 17.44 -10.93 16.89
N PRO A 146 17.16 -11.75 17.94
CA PRO A 146 16.07 -12.73 17.87
C PRO A 146 14.71 -12.05 17.68
N TYR A 147 13.88 -12.56 16.73
CA TYR A 147 12.52 -12.08 16.56
C TYR A 147 11.59 -12.69 17.61
N PRO A 148 11.10 -11.92 18.60
CA PRO A 148 10.44 -12.49 19.79
C PRO A 148 8.96 -12.83 19.58
N LEU A 149 8.35 -12.40 18.45
CA LEU A 149 6.91 -12.55 18.19
C LEU A 149 6.58 -13.78 17.34
N ALA A 150 7.48 -14.74 17.22
CA ALA A 150 7.32 -15.90 16.34
C ALA A 150 6.19 -16.86 16.75
N ALA A 151 5.64 -16.73 17.96
CA ALA A 151 4.44 -17.46 18.38
C ALA A 151 3.13 -16.91 17.76
N PHE A 152 3.17 -15.74 17.11
CA PHE A 152 2.03 -15.19 16.39
C PHE A 152 2.11 -15.58 14.90
N GLU A 153 1.06 -16.24 14.43
CA GLU A 153 0.93 -16.66 13.03
C GLU A 153 0.00 -15.69 12.30
N ASN A 154 0.50 -14.47 12.08
CA ASN A 154 -0.22 -13.48 11.32
C ASN A 154 -0.02 -13.69 9.81
N LYS A 155 -0.95 -13.15 9.00
CA LYS A 155 -0.84 -13.09 7.55
C LYS A 155 -1.07 -11.68 7.06
N ARG A 156 -0.20 -11.20 6.16
CA ARG A 156 -0.29 -9.88 5.56
C ARG A 156 -0.08 -9.95 4.06
N SER A 157 -0.90 -9.21 3.34
CA SER A 157 -0.69 -9.00 1.92
C SER A 157 0.36 -7.93 1.69
N PHE A 158 1.25 -8.23 0.75
CA PHE A 158 2.26 -7.34 0.20
C PHE A 158 1.97 -7.10 -1.27
N LEU A 159 2.58 -6.08 -1.84
CA LEU A 159 2.51 -5.80 -3.28
C LEU A 159 3.89 -5.41 -3.78
N SER A 160 4.46 -6.23 -4.64
CA SER A 160 5.71 -5.89 -5.31
C SER A 160 5.48 -4.75 -6.31
N VAL A 161 6.44 -3.84 -6.41
CA VAL A 161 6.40 -2.76 -7.39
C VAL A 161 6.32 -3.31 -8.83
N GLU A 162 6.85 -4.50 -9.08
CA GLU A 162 6.80 -5.16 -10.38
C GLU A 162 5.37 -5.55 -10.75
N ASN A 163 4.63 -6.19 -9.84
CA ASN A 163 3.22 -6.55 -10.06
C ASN A 163 2.32 -5.30 -10.15
N LEU A 164 2.63 -4.27 -9.36
CA LEU A 164 1.95 -2.99 -9.47
C LEU A 164 2.14 -2.36 -10.86
N CYS A 165 3.38 -2.29 -11.35
CA CYS A 165 3.67 -1.76 -12.68
C CYS A 165 3.04 -2.61 -13.79
N PHE A 166 3.04 -3.93 -13.64
CA PHE A 166 2.36 -4.84 -14.56
C PHE A 166 0.86 -4.50 -14.64
N ALA A 167 0.15 -4.44 -13.52
CA ALA A 167 -1.29 -4.15 -13.50
C ALA A 167 -1.61 -2.78 -14.13
N VAL A 168 -0.85 -1.74 -13.80
CA VAL A 168 -1.03 -0.40 -14.37
C VAL A 168 -0.79 -0.40 -15.88
N LYS A 169 0.23 -1.10 -16.34
CA LYS A 169 0.53 -1.24 -17.77
C LYS A 169 -0.61 -1.93 -18.53
N GLU A 170 -1.13 -3.03 -18.01
CA GLU A 170 -2.27 -3.75 -18.62
C GLU A 170 -3.51 -2.83 -18.69
N ILE A 171 -3.84 -2.09 -17.63
CA ILE A 171 -4.95 -1.15 -17.60
C ILE A 171 -4.82 -0.09 -18.72
N LEU A 172 -3.63 0.47 -18.90
CA LEU A 172 -3.38 1.52 -19.89
C LEU A 172 -3.42 1.02 -21.33
N GLN A 173 -2.98 -0.24 -21.56
CA GLN A 173 -2.89 -0.84 -22.89
C GLN A 173 -4.20 -1.43 -23.39
N ARG A 174 -5.12 -1.78 -22.49
CA ARG A 174 -6.32 -2.53 -22.78
C ARG A 174 -7.58 -1.67 -22.52
N ALA A 175 -8.17 -1.22 -23.63
CA ALA A 175 -9.34 -0.32 -23.58
C ALA A 175 -10.60 -1.00 -23.00
N GLU A 176 -10.70 -2.32 -23.13
CA GLU A 176 -11.83 -3.12 -22.64
C GLU A 176 -11.88 -3.28 -21.12
N ILE A 177 -10.79 -3.01 -20.39
CA ILE A 177 -10.80 -3.08 -18.92
C ILE A 177 -11.72 -1.97 -18.38
N PRO A 178 -12.77 -2.32 -17.62
CA PRO A 178 -13.70 -1.33 -17.10
C PRO A 178 -13.07 -0.49 -15.99
N GLY A 179 -13.42 0.80 -15.94
CA GLY A 179 -13.12 1.64 -14.80
C GLY A 179 -13.76 1.13 -13.52
N GLY A 180 -13.20 1.46 -12.37
CA GLY A 180 -13.73 1.03 -11.08
C GLY A 180 -12.70 1.04 -9.96
N ILE A 181 -13.09 0.44 -8.81
CA ILE A 181 -12.22 0.27 -7.65
C ILE A 181 -11.60 -1.11 -7.72
N TYR A 182 -10.28 -1.17 -7.53
CA TYR A 182 -9.49 -2.41 -7.56
C TYR A 182 -8.49 -2.46 -6.41
N ASN A 183 -8.60 -3.48 -5.58
CA ASN A 183 -7.56 -3.80 -4.62
C ASN A 183 -6.36 -4.45 -5.34
N LEU A 184 -5.15 -4.08 -4.93
CA LEU A 184 -3.92 -4.65 -5.46
C LEU A 184 -3.07 -5.25 -4.34
N ALA A 185 -2.78 -6.55 -4.49
CA ALA A 185 -1.90 -7.33 -3.64
C ALA A 185 -1.22 -8.42 -4.48
N ASP A 186 -0.07 -8.89 -4.06
CA ASP A 186 0.51 -10.13 -4.57
C ASP A 186 -0.40 -11.34 -4.22
N ASP A 187 -0.21 -12.46 -4.90
CA ASP A 187 -1.15 -13.58 -4.79
C ASP A 187 -1.14 -14.26 -3.41
N GLU A 188 0.01 -14.25 -2.71
CA GLU A 188 0.13 -14.89 -1.42
C GLU A 188 0.31 -13.86 -0.29
N ALA A 189 -0.46 -14.03 0.78
CA ALA A 189 -0.22 -13.33 2.03
C ALA A 189 0.87 -14.04 2.84
N LEU A 190 1.88 -13.30 3.28
CA LEU A 190 3.02 -13.81 4.04
C LEU A 190 2.89 -13.49 5.53
N SER A 191 3.33 -14.40 6.38
CA SER A 191 3.51 -14.14 7.81
C SER A 191 4.77 -13.32 8.07
N THR A 192 4.83 -12.64 9.21
CA THR A 192 6.07 -11.95 9.61
C THR A 192 7.21 -12.94 9.80
N ASN A 193 6.93 -14.17 10.24
CA ASN A 193 7.93 -15.23 10.35
C ASN A 193 8.53 -15.60 8.98
N GLU A 194 7.71 -15.70 7.94
CA GLU A 194 8.18 -15.93 6.57
C GLU A 194 9.03 -14.77 6.06
N VAL A 195 8.62 -13.52 6.33
CA VAL A 195 9.41 -12.34 5.98
C VAL A 195 10.77 -12.36 6.67
N VAL A 196 10.83 -12.66 7.99
CA VAL A 196 12.09 -12.81 8.74
C VAL A 196 12.95 -13.92 8.14
N THR A 197 12.34 -15.04 7.75
CA THR A 197 13.05 -16.16 7.10
C THR A 197 13.63 -15.76 5.75
N CYS A 198 12.88 -15.04 4.92
CA CYS A 198 13.38 -14.52 3.64
C CYS A 198 14.55 -13.54 3.85
N ILE A 199 14.47 -12.67 4.86
CA ILE A 199 15.56 -11.74 5.19
C ILE A 199 16.81 -12.53 5.63
N ALA A 200 16.67 -13.48 6.54
CA ALA A 200 17.79 -14.28 7.03
C ALA A 200 18.44 -15.06 5.88
N ALA A 201 17.65 -15.68 5.01
CA ALA A 201 18.15 -16.41 3.84
C ALA A 201 18.92 -15.48 2.88
N SER A 202 18.46 -14.26 2.64
CA SER A 202 19.15 -13.28 1.79
C SER A 202 20.52 -12.84 2.36
N LEU A 203 20.70 -12.98 3.66
CA LEU A 203 21.94 -12.68 4.39
C LEU A 203 22.82 -13.93 4.62
N ASN A 204 22.46 -15.07 4.03
CA ASN A 204 23.09 -16.37 4.31
C ASN A 204 23.12 -16.75 5.81
N LYS A 205 22.06 -16.35 6.55
CA LYS A 205 21.89 -16.64 7.98
C LYS A 205 20.72 -17.57 8.24
N LYS A 206 20.75 -18.28 9.37
CA LYS A 206 19.57 -18.99 9.87
C LYS A 206 18.61 -17.98 10.53
N PRO A 207 17.29 -18.12 10.35
CA PRO A 207 16.31 -17.25 11.01
C PRO A 207 16.34 -17.49 12.53
N ASN A 208 16.44 -16.41 13.30
CA ASN A 208 16.42 -16.48 14.76
C ASN A 208 15.02 -16.12 15.27
N LEU A 209 14.13 -17.13 15.33
CA LEU A 209 12.71 -17.00 15.66
C LEU A 209 12.45 -17.49 17.09
N TRP A 210 12.14 -16.59 18.01
CA TRP A 210 11.78 -16.94 19.39
C TRP A 210 10.27 -17.03 19.54
N ARG A 211 9.78 -18.21 19.91
CA ARG A 211 8.36 -18.49 20.16
C ARG A 211 8.01 -18.25 21.63
N ILE A 212 8.12 -17.00 22.07
CA ILE A 212 7.67 -16.61 23.42
C ILE A 212 6.15 -16.79 23.49
N PRO A 213 5.61 -17.43 24.54
CA PRO A 213 4.19 -17.63 24.71
C PRO A 213 3.40 -16.31 24.60
N GLN A 214 2.34 -16.31 23.78
CA GLN A 214 1.54 -15.11 23.50
C GLN A 214 1.00 -14.44 24.78
N GLY A 215 0.65 -15.24 25.81
CA GLY A 215 0.18 -14.72 27.10
C GLY A 215 1.22 -13.83 27.79
N LEU A 216 2.48 -14.26 27.80
CA LEU A 216 3.57 -13.46 28.38
C LEU A 216 3.79 -12.15 27.65
N LEU A 217 3.75 -12.18 26.30
CA LEU A 217 3.90 -10.98 25.47
C LEU A 217 2.74 -10.02 25.65
N LYS A 218 1.50 -10.51 25.75
CA LYS A 218 0.30 -9.69 26.03
C LYS A 218 0.37 -9.06 27.42
N THR A 219 0.87 -9.80 28.42
CA THR A 219 1.06 -9.26 29.80
C THR A 219 2.15 -8.19 29.80
N ALA A 220 3.29 -8.45 29.17
CA ALA A 220 4.37 -7.45 29.03
C ALA A 220 3.90 -6.18 28.31
N ALA A 221 3.08 -6.32 27.26
CA ALA A 221 2.51 -5.19 26.55
C ALA A 221 1.53 -4.35 27.41
N LYS A 222 0.71 -5.01 28.23
CA LYS A 222 -0.16 -4.31 29.21
C LYS A 222 0.64 -3.54 30.27
N ILE A 223 1.74 -4.13 30.76
CA ILE A 223 2.66 -3.41 31.64
C ILE A 223 3.27 -2.21 30.90
N GLY A 224 3.63 -2.40 29.62
CA GLY A 224 4.13 -1.33 28.77
C GLY A 224 3.14 -0.18 28.57
N ASP A 225 1.82 -0.45 28.54
CA ASP A 225 0.78 0.58 28.52
C ASP A 225 0.83 1.46 29.76
N ALA A 226 1.01 0.86 30.96
CA ALA A 226 1.01 1.55 32.24
C ALA A 226 2.25 2.43 32.42
N ILE A 227 3.44 1.97 32.01
CA ILE A 227 4.72 2.68 32.23
C ILE A 227 5.30 3.29 30.95
N LYS A 228 4.49 3.37 29.88
CA LYS A 228 4.82 3.99 28.58
C LYS A 228 6.07 3.41 27.91
N LEU A 229 6.23 2.08 27.94
CA LEU A 229 7.32 1.40 27.26
C LEU A 229 7.13 1.37 25.75
N PRO A 230 8.24 1.16 24.98
CA PRO A 230 8.18 0.98 23.53
C PRO A 230 7.28 -0.17 23.08
N LEU A 231 7.21 -1.29 23.81
CA LEU A 231 6.26 -2.37 23.58
C LEU A 231 5.01 -2.13 24.41
N ASN A 232 3.90 -1.82 23.76
CA ASN A 232 2.57 -1.65 24.35
C ASN A 232 1.53 -2.47 23.58
N SER A 233 0.30 -2.53 24.09
CA SER A 233 -0.78 -3.35 23.52
C SER A 233 -1.12 -2.93 22.08
N GLU A 234 -1.13 -1.65 21.77
CA GLU A 234 -1.41 -1.13 20.43
C GLU A 234 -0.33 -1.56 19.44
N ARG A 235 0.94 -1.42 19.80
CA ARG A 235 2.07 -1.84 18.94
C ARG A 235 2.12 -3.35 18.76
N LEU A 236 1.89 -4.11 19.84
CA LEU A 236 1.81 -5.56 19.75
C LEU A 236 0.71 -5.98 18.78
N LYS A 237 -0.49 -5.39 18.90
CA LYS A 237 -1.60 -5.63 17.97
C LYS A 237 -1.19 -5.33 16.53
N LYS A 238 -0.64 -4.15 16.26
CA LYS A 238 -0.18 -3.75 14.90
C LYS A 238 0.87 -4.68 14.31
N LEU A 239 1.72 -5.29 15.14
CA LEU A 239 2.77 -6.20 14.68
C LEU A 239 2.26 -7.62 14.42
N THR A 240 1.17 -8.02 15.09
CA THR A 240 0.68 -9.42 15.10
C THR A 240 -0.67 -9.60 14.44
N GLU A 241 -1.37 -8.53 14.03
CA GLU A 241 -2.66 -8.63 13.35
C GLU A 241 -2.55 -9.14 11.91
N ASN A 242 -3.61 -9.79 11.46
CA ASN A 242 -3.80 -10.13 10.06
C ASN A 242 -4.21 -8.90 9.25
N TYR A 243 -3.76 -8.87 8.00
CA TYR A 243 -4.23 -7.90 7.02
C TYR A 243 -4.14 -8.52 5.62
N VAL A 244 -5.14 -9.31 5.28
CA VAL A 244 -5.20 -10.04 4.00
C VAL A 244 -6.13 -9.33 3.05
N VAL A 245 -5.69 -9.11 1.82
CA VAL A 245 -6.39 -8.36 0.78
C VAL A 245 -6.62 -9.26 -0.42
N SER A 246 -7.84 -9.29 -0.93
CA SER A 246 -8.16 -9.99 -2.18
C SER A 246 -7.70 -9.19 -3.39
N ASN A 247 -7.08 -9.87 -4.35
CA ASN A 247 -6.76 -9.36 -5.67
C ASN A 247 -7.63 -10.01 -6.76
N ALA A 248 -8.68 -10.73 -6.37
CA ALA A 248 -9.47 -11.53 -7.29
C ALA A 248 -10.14 -10.68 -8.38
N LYS A 249 -10.67 -9.50 -8.02
CA LYS A 249 -11.36 -8.61 -8.96
C LYS A 249 -10.42 -8.09 -10.05
N ILE A 250 -9.24 -7.62 -9.67
CA ILE A 250 -8.27 -7.13 -10.67
C ILE A 250 -7.78 -8.27 -11.56
N LYS A 251 -7.49 -9.44 -11.02
CA LYS A 251 -7.09 -10.61 -11.82
C LYS A 251 -8.17 -11.02 -12.81
N ALA A 252 -9.44 -11.02 -12.41
CA ALA A 252 -10.55 -11.34 -13.29
C ALA A 252 -10.63 -10.41 -14.50
N VAL A 253 -10.54 -9.09 -14.30
CA VAL A 253 -10.59 -8.12 -15.42
C VAL A 253 -9.32 -8.12 -16.26
N LEU A 254 -8.17 -8.49 -15.68
CA LEU A 254 -6.92 -8.70 -16.43
C LEU A 254 -6.89 -10.05 -17.15
N GLY A 255 -7.82 -10.97 -16.88
CA GLY A 255 -7.84 -12.31 -17.47
C GLY A 255 -6.62 -13.16 -17.10
N ILE A 256 -6.08 -12.98 -15.89
CA ILE A 256 -4.89 -13.70 -15.40
C ILE A 256 -5.25 -14.59 -14.21
N SER A 257 -4.58 -15.73 -14.10
CA SER A 257 -4.69 -16.62 -12.93
C SER A 257 -3.77 -16.20 -11.79
N SER A 258 -2.59 -15.65 -12.11
CA SER A 258 -1.59 -15.19 -11.14
C SER A 258 -0.83 -13.99 -11.67
N PHE A 259 -0.29 -13.18 -10.76
CA PHE A 259 0.64 -12.12 -11.10
C PHE A 259 2.01 -12.68 -11.55
N PRO A 260 2.79 -11.93 -12.37
CA PRO A 260 4.07 -12.41 -12.91
C PRO A 260 5.13 -12.73 -11.84
N VAL A 261 5.06 -12.08 -10.68
CA VAL A 261 6.05 -12.23 -9.61
C VAL A 261 5.36 -12.75 -8.36
N SER A 262 5.86 -13.87 -7.79
CA SER A 262 5.38 -14.37 -6.51
C SER A 262 5.70 -13.39 -5.36
N ALA A 263 4.90 -13.41 -4.29
CA ALA A 263 5.16 -12.55 -3.12
C ALA A 263 6.57 -12.77 -2.53
N ARG A 264 7.06 -14.02 -2.52
CA ARG A 264 8.39 -14.37 -2.03
C ARG A 264 9.51 -13.85 -2.94
N ASP A 265 9.35 -13.95 -4.26
CA ASP A 265 10.37 -13.48 -5.21
C ASP A 265 10.47 -11.95 -5.20
N GLY A 266 9.33 -11.25 -5.22
CA GLY A 266 9.29 -9.81 -5.11
C GLY A 266 9.92 -9.30 -3.80
N LEU A 267 9.58 -9.98 -2.68
CA LEU A 267 10.17 -9.67 -1.38
C LEU A 267 11.69 -9.90 -1.38
N THR A 268 12.15 -11.02 -1.93
CA THR A 268 13.57 -11.36 -2.01
C THR A 268 14.36 -10.33 -2.83
N LYS A 269 13.83 -9.87 -3.97
CA LYS A 269 14.45 -8.80 -4.78
C LYS A 269 14.55 -7.50 -3.98
N THR A 270 13.48 -7.13 -3.27
CA THR A 270 13.48 -5.94 -2.42
C THR A 270 14.53 -6.02 -1.32
N ILE A 271 14.59 -7.16 -0.62
CA ILE A 271 15.56 -7.38 0.48
C ILE A 271 17.00 -7.30 -0.03
N LYS A 272 17.31 -7.93 -1.17
CA LYS A 272 18.65 -7.87 -1.79
C LYS A 272 19.07 -6.44 -2.08
N SER A 273 18.14 -5.55 -2.42
CA SER A 273 18.46 -4.14 -2.67
C SER A 273 18.91 -3.37 -1.41
N PHE A 274 18.61 -3.86 -0.21
CA PHE A 274 19.06 -3.24 1.04
C PHE A 274 20.53 -3.51 1.35
N SER A 275 21.08 -4.62 0.82
CA SER A 275 22.51 -4.96 0.98
C SER A 275 23.42 -4.14 0.07
N ALA A 276 22.85 -3.51 -0.97
CA ALA A 276 23.59 -2.72 -1.96
C ALA A 276 23.63 -1.21 -1.62
N GLN A 277 23.03 -0.81 -0.51
CA GLN A 277 23.04 0.56 0.03
C GLN A 277 23.96 0.64 1.27
#